data_c402a8a1a2a8347fa061e4bffb096cc0
#
_entry.id   c402a8a1a2a8347fa061e4bffb096cc0
#
_cell.length_a   1.000
_cell.length_b   1.000
_cell.length_c   1.000
_cell.angle_alpha   90.00
_cell.angle_beta   90.00
_cell.angle_gamma   90.00
#
_symmetry.space_group_name_H-M   'P 1'
#
loop_
_entity.id
_entity.type
_entity.pdbx_description
1 polymer ?
#
loop_
_entity_poly.entity_id
_entity_poly.type
_entity_poly.pdbx_seq_one_letter_code
_entity_poly.pdbx_strand_id
1 'polypeptide(L)'
;MKKTQYILVDTISQYRMRYLVEVPKGKEEWALDTVTLEEAKEFSQLHLGETIFAHREVSKQEALDMYRKDNDYLAGWSDDQIVNTGFTLMKDYENAETQS
;
A
#
# COMPACT_ATOMS: atom_id res chain seq x y z
N MET A 1 -33.99 2.49 -4.06
CA MET A 1 -32.83 1.57 -4.12
C MET A 1 -31.54 2.36 -4.20
N LYS A 2 -30.66 2.17 -3.25
CA LYS A 2 -29.38 2.86 -3.28
C LYS A 2 -28.48 2.23 -4.34
N LYS A 3 -27.99 3.06 -5.24
CA LYS A 3 -26.97 2.64 -6.18
C LYS A 3 -25.61 2.90 -5.52
N THR A 4 -24.73 1.94 -5.62
CA THR A 4 -23.38 2.09 -5.12
C THR A 4 -22.42 2.18 -6.28
N GLN A 5 -21.28 2.79 -6.03
CA GLN A 5 -20.21 2.86 -7.01
C GLN A 5 -18.90 2.57 -6.28
N TYR A 6 -17.91 2.18 -7.04
CA TYR A 6 -16.59 1.91 -6.49
C TYR A 6 -15.63 3.02 -6.91
N ILE A 7 -14.95 3.59 -5.95
CA ILE A 7 -13.96 4.64 -6.21
C ILE A 7 -12.58 4.07 -5.87
N LEU A 8 -11.70 4.08 -6.84
CA LEU A 8 -10.30 3.71 -6.63
C LEU A 8 -9.55 4.97 -6.22
N VAL A 9 -8.88 4.90 -5.09
CA VAL A 9 -8.09 6.03 -4.57
C VAL A 9 -6.62 5.64 -4.58
N ASP A 10 -5.81 6.40 -5.30
CA ASP A 10 -4.37 6.19 -5.34
C ASP A 10 -3.69 7.18 -4.42
N THR A 11 -2.83 6.67 -3.55
CA THR A 11 -2.09 7.49 -2.59
C THR A 11 -0.61 7.16 -2.66
N ILE A 12 0.20 8.08 -2.13
CA ILE A 12 1.62 7.85 -1.94
C ILE A 12 1.94 8.06 -0.48
N SER A 13 2.53 7.05 0.15
CA SER A 13 3.01 7.16 1.53
C SER A 13 4.50 7.38 1.51
N GLN A 14 4.97 8.32 2.34
CA GLN A 14 6.38 8.66 2.43
C GLN A 14 6.93 8.22 3.78
N TYR A 15 8.12 7.62 3.74
CA TYR A 15 8.82 7.15 4.93
C TYR A 15 10.25 7.69 4.93
N ARG A 16 10.70 8.14 6.09
CA ARG A 16 12.12 8.43 6.26
C ARG A 16 12.76 7.15 6.78
N MET A 17 13.67 6.60 5.99
CA MET A 17 14.42 5.40 6.36
C MET A 17 15.81 5.81 6.78
N ARG A 18 16.33 5.13 7.78
CA ARG A 18 17.72 5.35 8.23
C ARG A 18 18.45 4.02 8.20
N TYR A 19 19.72 4.11 7.85
CA TYR A 19 20.63 2.96 7.80
C TYR A 19 21.94 3.36 8.41
N LEU A 20 22.50 2.49 9.23
CA LEU A 20 23.82 2.72 9.82
C LEU A 20 24.78 1.69 9.26
N VAL A 21 25.82 2.14 8.56
CA VAL A 21 26.76 1.25 7.90
C VAL A 21 28.16 1.55 8.40
N GLU A 22 28.84 0.54 8.93
CA GLU A 22 30.24 0.66 9.34
C GLU A 22 31.11 0.46 8.11
N VAL A 23 32.02 1.40 7.85
CA VAL A 23 32.94 1.33 6.71
C VAL A 23 34.33 1.73 7.17
N PRO A 24 35.39 1.35 6.43
CA PRO A 24 36.73 1.82 6.72
C PRO A 24 36.78 3.32 6.57
N LYS A 25 37.65 3.97 7.38
CA LYS A 25 37.82 5.41 7.32
C LYS A 25 38.23 5.83 5.92
N GLY A 26 37.54 6.82 5.36
CA GLY A 26 37.81 7.32 4.01
C GLY A 26 37.02 6.60 2.92
N LYS A 27 36.12 5.67 3.28
CA LYS A 27 35.31 4.92 2.33
C LYS A 27 33.83 5.17 2.54
N GLU A 28 33.44 6.42 2.74
CA GLU A 28 32.06 6.81 2.99
C GLU A 28 31.11 6.37 1.84
N GLU A 29 31.61 6.38 0.61
CA GLU A 29 30.82 5.99 -0.56
C GLU A 29 30.36 4.53 -0.50
N TRP A 30 31.09 3.69 0.23
CA TRP A 30 30.68 2.28 0.38
C TRP A 30 29.37 2.17 1.17
N ALA A 31 29.14 3.09 2.12
CA ALA A 31 27.89 3.11 2.87
C ALA A 31 26.72 3.44 1.95
N LEU A 32 26.89 4.43 1.06
CA LEU A 32 25.86 4.81 0.11
C LEU A 32 25.55 3.67 -0.86
N ASP A 33 26.58 3.00 -1.33
CA ASP A 33 26.43 1.86 -2.25
C ASP A 33 25.67 0.72 -1.57
N THR A 34 25.96 0.43 -0.30
CA THR A 34 25.31 -0.63 0.45
C THR A 34 23.78 -0.37 0.57
N VAL A 35 23.40 0.87 0.82
CA VAL A 35 22.00 1.25 0.89
C VAL A 35 21.36 1.18 -0.48
N THR A 36 22.03 1.69 -1.50
CA THR A 36 21.51 1.70 -2.88
C THR A 36 21.27 0.28 -3.40
N LEU A 37 22.14 -0.66 -3.03
CA LEU A 37 22.02 -2.06 -3.44
C LEU A 37 21.08 -2.88 -2.54
N GLU A 38 20.42 -2.20 -1.60
CA GLU A 38 19.45 -2.82 -0.69
C GLU A 38 20.07 -3.91 0.19
N GLU A 39 21.35 -3.77 0.52
CA GLU A 39 22.07 -4.72 1.35
C GLU A 39 22.15 -4.27 2.82
N ALA A 40 21.76 -3.03 3.12
CA ALA A 40 21.80 -2.50 4.47
C ALA A 40 20.56 -2.90 5.26
N LYS A 41 20.76 -3.18 6.54
CA LYS A 41 19.65 -3.46 7.45
C LYS A 41 18.96 -2.16 7.84
N GLU A 42 17.65 -2.21 7.98
CA GLU A 42 16.91 -1.06 8.43
C GLU A 42 17.29 -0.69 9.86
N PHE A 43 17.64 0.56 10.07
CA PHE A 43 17.95 1.09 11.40
C PHE A 43 16.68 1.64 12.05
N SER A 44 15.92 2.46 11.32
CA SER A 44 14.66 3.01 11.81
C SER A 44 13.80 3.47 10.64
N GLN A 45 12.50 3.61 10.91
CA GLN A 45 11.52 4.03 9.92
C GLN A 45 10.57 5.01 10.57
N LEU A 46 10.25 6.09 9.88
CA LEU A 46 9.27 7.07 10.33
C LEU A 46 8.33 7.38 9.17
N HIS A 47 7.04 7.18 9.37
CA HIS A 47 6.04 7.53 8.37
C HIS A 47 5.84 9.05 8.38
N LEU A 48 6.09 9.69 7.24
CA LEU A 48 6.02 11.15 7.11
C LEU A 48 4.67 11.65 6.65
N GLY A 49 3.81 10.75 6.18
CA GLY A 49 2.48 11.11 5.75
C GLY A 49 2.07 10.40 4.47
N GLU A 50 0.80 10.56 4.14
CA GLU A 50 0.20 9.98 2.96
C GLU A 50 -0.53 11.08 2.20
N THR A 51 -0.36 11.10 0.89
CA THR A 51 -0.99 12.09 0.03
C THR A 51 -1.84 11.38 -1.02
N ILE A 52 -3.10 11.78 -1.12
CA ILE A 52 -3.98 11.30 -2.19
C ILE A 52 -3.61 12.06 -3.46
N PHE A 53 -3.25 11.36 -4.52
CA PHE A 53 -2.90 12.02 -5.77
C PHE A 53 -3.88 11.76 -6.90
N ALA A 54 -4.75 10.75 -6.78
CA ALA A 54 -5.74 10.47 -7.81
C ALA A 54 -6.91 9.66 -7.25
N HIS A 55 -8.08 9.83 -7.84
CA HIS A 55 -9.20 8.95 -7.57
C HIS A 55 -10.07 8.91 -8.82
N ARG A 56 -10.76 7.78 -9.02
CA ARG A 56 -11.68 7.62 -10.14
C ARG A 56 -12.69 6.53 -9.86
N GLU A 57 -13.82 6.61 -10.54
CA GLU A 57 -14.81 5.53 -10.48
C GLU A 57 -14.34 4.35 -11.32
N VAL A 58 -14.54 3.15 -10.79
CA VAL A 58 -14.23 1.90 -11.49
C VAL A 58 -15.40 0.96 -11.33
N SER A 59 -15.57 0.03 -12.29
CA SER A 59 -16.53 -1.04 -12.16
C SER A 59 -16.01 -2.08 -11.17
N LYS A 60 -16.92 -2.91 -10.65
CA LYS A 60 -16.51 -4.00 -9.76
C LYS A 60 -15.52 -4.93 -10.45
N GLN A 61 -15.79 -5.27 -11.72
CA GLN A 61 -14.91 -6.16 -12.48
C GLN A 61 -13.54 -5.54 -12.68
N GLU A 62 -13.51 -4.26 -13.01
CA GLU A 62 -12.25 -3.54 -13.19
C GLU A 62 -11.43 -3.54 -11.91
N ALA A 63 -12.08 -3.32 -10.77
CA ALA A 63 -11.43 -3.34 -9.47
C ALA A 63 -10.88 -4.73 -9.14
N LEU A 64 -11.65 -5.79 -9.43
CA LEU A 64 -11.20 -7.17 -9.21
C LEU A 64 -9.98 -7.51 -10.06
N ASP A 65 -10.02 -7.12 -11.34
CA ASP A 65 -8.90 -7.37 -12.26
C ASP A 65 -7.65 -6.64 -11.80
N MET A 66 -7.81 -5.41 -11.33
CA MET A 66 -6.70 -4.59 -10.85
C MET A 66 -6.10 -5.18 -9.57
N TYR A 67 -6.95 -5.68 -8.67
CA TYR A 67 -6.48 -6.33 -7.44
C TYR A 67 -5.61 -7.54 -7.77
N ARG A 68 -6.05 -8.37 -8.73
CA ARG A 68 -5.28 -9.55 -9.13
C ARG A 68 -3.98 -9.18 -9.80
N LYS A 69 -3.98 -8.11 -10.58
CA LYS A 69 -2.77 -7.63 -11.24
C LYS A 69 -1.75 -7.09 -10.25
N ASP A 70 -2.24 -6.32 -9.26
CA ASP A 70 -1.38 -5.71 -8.25
C ASP A 70 -0.88 -6.73 -7.23
N ASN A 71 -1.63 -7.80 -7.03
CA ASN A 71 -1.33 -8.86 -6.05
C ASN A 71 -1.35 -10.21 -6.76
N ASP A 72 -0.46 -10.41 -7.72
CA ASP A 72 -0.50 -11.56 -8.61
C ASP A 72 -0.36 -12.90 -7.89
N TYR A 73 0.24 -12.93 -6.70
CA TYR A 73 0.29 -14.13 -5.88
C TYR A 73 -1.09 -14.55 -5.33
N LEU A 74 -2.09 -13.67 -5.44
CA LEU A 74 -3.47 -13.95 -5.04
C LEU A 74 -4.41 -14.09 -6.24
N ALA A 75 -3.86 -14.28 -7.43
CA ALA A 75 -4.66 -14.31 -8.67
C ALA A 75 -5.70 -15.43 -8.67
N GLY A 76 -5.46 -16.50 -7.91
CA GLY A 76 -6.40 -17.61 -7.81
C GLY A 76 -7.54 -17.42 -6.81
N TRP A 77 -7.57 -16.32 -6.10
CA TRP A 77 -8.65 -16.05 -5.14
C TRP A 77 -9.97 -15.81 -5.86
N SER A 78 -11.06 -16.23 -5.24
CA SER A 78 -12.40 -15.95 -5.76
C SER A 78 -12.73 -14.46 -5.61
N ASP A 79 -13.72 -14.00 -6.36
CA ASP A 79 -14.18 -12.62 -6.27
C ASP A 79 -14.60 -12.29 -4.83
N ASP A 80 -15.30 -13.20 -4.16
CA ASP A 80 -15.77 -12.96 -2.80
C ASP A 80 -14.61 -12.80 -1.82
N GLN A 81 -13.55 -13.59 -1.98
CA GLN A 81 -12.35 -13.47 -1.13
C GLN A 81 -11.70 -12.11 -1.32
N ILE A 82 -11.62 -11.64 -2.57
CA ILE A 82 -11.03 -10.34 -2.88
C ILE A 82 -11.87 -9.21 -2.29
N VAL A 83 -13.19 -9.27 -2.46
CA VAL A 83 -14.08 -8.24 -1.92
C VAL A 83 -13.96 -8.17 -0.40
N ASN A 84 -13.97 -9.33 0.26
CA ASN A 84 -13.90 -9.37 1.73
C ASN A 84 -12.57 -8.87 2.28
N THR A 85 -11.48 -9.01 1.52
CA THR A 85 -10.15 -8.67 1.98
C THR A 85 -9.71 -7.28 1.52
N GLY A 86 -9.99 -6.93 0.26
CA GLY A 86 -9.43 -5.74 -0.37
C GLY A 86 -10.40 -4.58 -0.55
N PHE A 87 -11.70 -4.82 -0.50
CA PHE A 87 -12.68 -3.77 -0.70
C PHE A 87 -13.14 -3.24 0.65
N THR A 88 -13.25 -1.93 0.78
CA THR A 88 -13.85 -1.29 1.95
C THR A 88 -15.27 -0.89 1.58
N LEU A 89 -16.25 -1.46 2.26
CA LEU A 89 -17.65 -1.24 1.95
C LEU A 89 -18.27 -0.33 3.02
N MET A 90 -19.01 0.67 2.58
CA MET A 90 -19.59 1.66 3.49
C MET A 90 -20.58 1.03 4.48
N LYS A 91 -21.23 -0.05 4.09
CA LYS A 91 -22.14 -0.75 5.00
C LYS A 91 -21.40 -1.25 6.25
N ASP A 92 -20.15 -1.67 6.09
CA ASP A 92 -19.35 -2.14 7.22
C ASP A 92 -18.99 -0.98 8.12
N TYR A 93 -18.70 0.16 7.54
CA TYR A 93 -18.37 1.38 8.27
C TYR A 93 -19.59 1.90 9.04
N GLU A 94 -20.76 1.92 8.39
CA GLU A 94 -22.01 2.34 9.01
C GLU A 94 -22.34 1.46 10.21
N ASN A 95 -22.17 0.15 10.09
CA ASN A 95 -22.43 -0.77 11.19
C ASN A 95 -21.49 -0.53 12.37
N ALA A 96 -20.22 -0.23 12.10
CA ALA A 96 -19.28 0.07 13.15
C ALA A 96 -19.66 1.34 13.91
N GLU A 97 -20.13 2.37 13.19
CA GLU A 97 -20.56 3.62 13.80
C GLU A 97 -21.81 3.43 14.67
N THR A 98 -22.76 2.63 14.20
CA THR A 98 -24.00 2.43 14.95
C THR A 98 -23.79 1.60 16.22
N GLN A 99 -22.68 0.90 16.33
CA GLN A 99 -22.37 0.09 17.50
C GLN A 99 -21.61 0.86 18.58
N SER A 100 -21.19 2.05 18.29
CA SER A 100 -20.38 2.85 19.21
C SER A 100 -21.19 3.58 20.27
#